data_93cfa9f23682cf596bcab27b7c8e5c92
#
_entry.id   93cfa9f23682cf596bcab27b7c8e5c92
#
_cell.length_a   1.000
_cell.length_b   1.000
_cell.length_c   1.000
_cell.angle_alpha   90.00
_cell.angle_beta   90.00
_cell.angle_gamma   90.00
#
_symmetry.space_group_name_H-M   'P 1'
#
loop_
_entity.id
_entity.type
_entity.pdbx_description
1 polymer ?
#
loop_
_entity_poly.entity_id
_entity_poly.type
_entity_poly.pdbx_seq_one_letter_code
_entity_poly.pdbx_strand_id
1 'polypeptide(L)'
;MDRSEAEKLVSEDCRQYLDNIVDMLNAPFFRDNGMEAVRISLEEVEVRKKVVPSDRNSNGFWHGGIIYGVMDHAFAILTNIEGHAVGQNSNVNFYRPGRGDNISVRARFVNVSRSLYHVYVEAFDGEKLVASGISTAFRLQEVHS
;
A
#
# COMPACT_ATOMS: atom_id res chain seq x y z
N MET A 1 10.30 0.44 -12.91
CA MET A 1 10.82 -0.78 -12.24
C MET A 1 10.71 -1.96 -13.19
N ASP A 2 11.77 -2.67 -13.37
CA ASP A 2 11.77 -3.88 -14.18
C ASP A 2 11.64 -5.14 -13.30
N ARG A 3 11.51 -6.30 -13.97
CA ARG A 3 11.35 -7.57 -13.30
C ARG A 3 12.52 -7.93 -12.38
N SER A 4 13.75 -7.64 -12.80
CA SER A 4 14.96 -7.92 -12.03
C SER A 4 14.99 -7.11 -10.72
N GLU A 5 14.60 -5.85 -10.77
CA GLU A 5 14.52 -5.01 -9.58
C GLU A 5 13.41 -5.49 -8.65
N ALA A 6 12.26 -5.87 -9.19
CA ALA A 6 11.13 -6.35 -8.40
C ALA A 6 11.46 -7.67 -7.68
N GLU A 7 12.24 -8.55 -8.29
CA GLU A 7 12.64 -9.81 -7.66
C GLU A 7 13.36 -9.62 -6.33
N LYS A 8 14.07 -8.50 -6.17
CA LYS A 8 14.82 -8.22 -4.95
C LYS A 8 13.92 -7.78 -3.79
N LEU A 9 12.70 -7.36 -4.09
CA LEU A 9 11.77 -6.81 -3.11
C LEU A 9 10.75 -7.83 -2.63
N VAL A 10 10.56 -8.91 -3.39
CA VAL A 10 9.49 -9.87 -3.15
C VAL A 10 9.99 -11.10 -2.44
N SER A 11 9.15 -11.68 -1.60
CA SER A 11 9.40 -12.99 -1.00
C SER A 11 9.34 -14.08 -2.06
N GLU A 12 9.89 -15.24 -1.76
CA GLU A 12 9.96 -16.34 -2.71
C GLU A 12 8.57 -16.79 -3.16
N ASP A 13 7.59 -16.81 -2.25
CA ASP A 13 6.21 -17.21 -2.56
C ASP A 13 5.49 -16.22 -3.48
N CYS A 14 5.99 -14.99 -3.62
CA CYS A 14 5.45 -13.99 -4.53
C CYS A 14 6.03 -14.06 -5.95
N ARG A 15 7.10 -14.83 -6.17
CA ARG A 15 7.79 -14.83 -7.47
C ARG A 15 6.91 -15.29 -8.62
N GLN A 16 5.97 -16.19 -8.37
CA GLN A 16 5.02 -16.63 -9.38
C GLN A 16 4.06 -15.52 -9.82
N TYR A 17 3.93 -14.45 -9.04
CA TYR A 17 3.06 -13.31 -9.34
C TYR A 17 3.84 -12.07 -9.78
N LEU A 18 5.10 -12.23 -10.14
CA LEU A 18 6.02 -11.12 -10.38
C LEU A 18 5.54 -10.17 -11.47
N ASP A 19 4.96 -10.69 -12.57
CA ASP A 19 4.47 -9.84 -13.65
C ASP A 19 3.36 -8.91 -13.16
N ASN A 20 2.45 -9.43 -12.37
CA ASN A 20 1.36 -8.64 -11.79
C ASN A 20 1.90 -7.58 -10.81
N ILE A 21 2.89 -7.97 -10.02
CA ILE A 21 3.54 -7.03 -9.08
C ILE A 21 4.24 -5.90 -9.83
N VAL A 22 4.98 -6.22 -10.88
CA VAL A 22 5.66 -5.22 -11.70
C VAL A 22 4.65 -4.22 -12.29
N ASP A 23 3.51 -4.70 -12.78
CA ASP A 23 2.46 -3.83 -13.30
C ASP A 23 1.96 -2.85 -12.23
N MET A 24 1.74 -3.34 -11.02
CA MET A 24 1.29 -2.49 -9.91
C MET A 24 2.33 -1.45 -9.52
N LEU A 25 3.61 -1.81 -9.52
CA LEU A 25 4.70 -0.90 -9.17
C LEU A 25 5.00 0.11 -10.28
N ASN A 26 4.45 -0.08 -11.47
CA ASN A 26 4.54 0.86 -12.57
C ASN A 26 3.24 1.63 -12.80
N ALA A 27 2.25 1.47 -11.92
CA ALA A 27 1.01 2.24 -12.00
C ALA A 27 1.31 3.74 -11.92
N PRO A 28 0.66 4.57 -12.76
CA PRO A 28 0.94 6.01 -12.81
C PRO A 28 0.85 6.70 -11.47
N PHE A 29 -0.18 6.43 -10.68
CA PHE A 29 -0.33 7.04 -9.36
C PHE A 29 0.85 6.72 -8.45
N PHE A 30 1.29 5.48 -8.45
CA PHE A 30 2.41 5.02 -7.62
C PHE A 30 3.71 5.73 -8.03
N ARG A 31 4.02 5.70 -9.32
CA ARG A 31 5.25 6.29 -9.85
C ARG A 31 5.26 7.81 -9.76
N ASP A 32 4.18 8.44 -10.17
CA ASP A 32 4.12 9.90 -10.27
C ASP A 32 4.09 10.57 -8.90
N ASN A 33 3.70 9.84 -7.87
CA ASN A 33 3.73 10.33 -6.49
C ASN A 33 4.99 9.91 -5.72
N GLY A 34 5.98 9.36 -6.40
CA GLY A 34 7.25 9.03 -5.78
C GLY A 34 7.19 7.92 -4.73
N MET A 35 6.26 7.01 -4.89
CA MET A 35 6.15 5.84 -4.02
C MET A 35 7.11 4.75 -4.46
N GLU A 36 7.60 3.99 -3.51
CA GLU A 36 8.44 2.81 -3.77
C GLU A 36 8.08 1.70 -2.81
N ALA A 37 8.14 0.47 -3.31
CA ALA A 37 7.95 -0.70 -2.49
C ALA A 37 9.25 -1.02 -1.76
N VAL A 38 9.14 -1.29 -0.48
CA VAL A 38 10.28 -1.71 0.35
C VAL A 38 10.32 -3.22 0.46
N ARG A 39 9.15 -3.85 0.61
CA ARG A 39 9.05 -5.30 0.74
C ARG A 39 7.64 -5.75 0.34
N ILE A 40 7.57 -6.86 -0.36
CA ILE A 40 6.30 -7.48 -0.76
C ILE A 40 6.33 -8.96 -0.44
N SER A 41 5.37 -9.42 0.34
CA SER A 41 5.12 -10.84 0.58
C SER A 41 3.62 -11.11 0.47
N LEU A 42 3.23 -12.37 0.51
CA LEU A 42 1.80 -12.71 0.50
C LEU A 42 1.08 -12.28 1.78
N GLU A 43 1.83 -11.95 2.82
CA GLU A 43 1.26 -11.59 4.13
C GLU A 43 1.34 -10.10 4.43
N GLU A 44 2.33 -9.41 3.89
CA GLU A 44 2.63 -8.03 4.23
C GLU A 44 3.27 -7.28 3.07
N VAL A 45 2.89 -6.01 2.93
CA VAL A 45 3.49 -5.09 1.97
C VAL A 45 3.95 -3.85 2.72
N GLU A 46 5.16 -3.39 2.43
CA GLU A 46 5.67 -2.13 2.94
C GLU A 46 5.97 -1.20 1.76
N VAL A 47 5.41 0.00 1.84
CA VAL A 47 5.57 1.07 0.84
C VAL A 47 6.10 2.30 1.54
N ARG A 48 6.95 3.03 0.84
CA ARG A 48 7.49 4.30 1.32
C ARG A 48 7.29 5.38 0.27
N LYS A 49 7.03 6.59 0.74
CA LYS A 49 6.99 7.77 -0.11
C LYS A 49 7.90 8.84 0.46
N LYS A 50 8.76 9.40 -0.37
CA LYS A 50 9.51 10.61 0.00
C LYS A 50 8.56 11.79 -0.06
N VAL A 51 8.50 12.56 1.03
CA VAL A 51 7.63 13.73 1.14
C VAL A 51 8.20 14.87 0.29
N VAL A 52 7.35 15.46 -0.53
CA VAL A 52 7.67 16.65 -1.33
C VAL A 52 6.84 17.83 -0.83
N PRO A 53 7.20 19.09 -1.18
CA PRO A 53 6.48 20.26 -0.66
C PRO A 53 4.98 20.22 -0.89
N SER A 54 4.52 19.70 -2.03
CA SER A 54 3.09 19.62 -2.34
C SER A 54 2.33 18.56 -1.51
N ASP A 55 3.04 17.74 -0.74
CA ASP A 55 2.42 16.78 0.17
C ASP A 55 2.04 17.40 1.51
N ARG A 56 2.42 18.66 1.73
CA ARG A 56 2.22 19.32 3.02
C ARG A 56 1.03 20.26 2.98
N ASN A 57 0.33 20.33 4.13
CA ASN A 57 -0.77 21.26 4.30
C ASN A 57 -0.25 22.65 4.71
N SER A 58 -1.18 23.60 4.96
CA SER A 58 -0.83 24.97 5.32
C SER A 58 -0.01 25.10 6.60
N ASN A 59 -0.06 24.09 7.48
CA ASN A 59 0.72 24.06 8.72
C ASN A 59 2.09 23.39 8.55
N GLY A 60 2.44 22.96 7.35
CA GLY A 60 3.70 22.26 7.08
C GLY A 60 3.70 20.78 7.42
N PHE A 61 2.58 20.24 7.87
CA PHE A 61 2.43 18.81 8.15
C PHE A 61 2.00 18.05 6.92
N TRP A 62 2.20 16.74 6.93
CA TRP A 62 1.72 15.89 5.85
C TRP A 62 0.20 16.05 5.68
N HIS A 63 -0.22 16.26 4.45
CA HIS A 63 -1.65 16.31 4.14
C HIS A 63 -2.27 14.93 4.37
N GLY A 64 -3.43 14.90 5.04
CA GLY A 64 -4.13 13.63 5.31
C GLY A 64 -4.44 12.83 4.06
N GLY A 65 -4.73 13.52 2.96
CA GLY A 65 -4.98 12.88 1.68
C GLY A 65 -3.78 12.12 1.13
N ILE A 66 -2.55 12.62 1.33
CA ILE A 66 -1.38 11.89 0.88
C ILE A 66 -1.06 10.71 1.78
N ILE A 67 -1.26 10.86 3.09
CA ILE A 67 -1.11 9.73 4.01
C ILE A 67 -2.04 8.59 3.58
N TYR A 68 -3.31 8.91 3.38
CA TYR A 68 -4.29 7.93 2.94
C TYR A 68 -3.94 7.36 1.57
N GLY A 69 -3.45 8.17 0.63
CA GLY A 69 -3.04 7.71 -0.69
C GLY A 69 -1.98 6.63 -0.64
N VAL A 70 -0.98 6.78 0.23
CA VAL A 70 0.06 5.75 0.42
C VAL A 70 -0.52 4.52 1.09
N MET A 71 -1.38 4.71 2.10
CA MET A 71 -2.05 3.59 2.77
C MET A 71 -2.93 2.80 1.82
N ASP A 72 -3.69 3.49 0.99
CA ASP A 72 -4.57 2.84 0.01
C ASP A 72 -3.77 2.06 -1.02
N HIS A 73 -2.64 2.60 -1.46
CA HIS A 73 -1.82 1.92 -2.46
C HIS A 73 -1.15 0.66 -1.90
N ALA A 74 -0.64 0.71 -0.67
CA ALA A 74 -0.09 -0.47 0.00
C ALA A 74 -1.15 -1.56 0.15
N PHE A 75 -2.35 -1.16 0.56
CA PHE A 75 -3.51 -2.05 0.63
C PHE A 75 -3.84 -2.66 -0.73
N ALA A 76 -3.85 -1.85 -1.79
CA ALA A 76 -4.13 -2.32 -3.14
C ALA A 76 -3.09 -3.32 -3.64
N ILE A 77 -1.81 -3.09 -3.40
CA ILE A 77 -0.76 -4.04 -3.77
C ILE A 77 -1.01 -5.37 -3.08
N LEU A 78 -1.17 -5.36 -1.76
CA LEU A 78 -1.34 -6.60 -1.00
C LEU A 78 -2.54 -7.42 -1.47
N THR A 79 -3.66 -6.76 -1.71
CA THR A 79 -4.90 -7.46 -2.09
C THR A 79 -4.94 -7.89 -3.55
N ASN A 80 -4.03 -7.39 -4.39
CA ASN A 80 -4.02 -7.69 -5.82
C ASN A 80 -2.82 -8.55 -6.27
N ILE A 81 -2.03 -9.09 -5.34
CA ILE A 81 -0.88 -9.91 -5.70
C ILE A 81 -1.32 -11.16 -6.48
N GLU A 82 -2.28 -11.90 -5.96
CA GLU A 82 -2.73 -13.17 -6.54
C GLU A 82 -3.80 -13.01 -7.61
N GLY A 83 -4.49 -11.87 -7.63
CA GLY A 83 -5.57 -11.62 -8.57
C GLY A 83 -6.24 -10.29 -8.26
N HIS A 84 -7.26 -9.95 -9.01
CA HIS A 84 -7.91 -8.66 -8.87
C HIS A 84 -8.81 -8.59 -7.64
N ALA A 85 -8.71 -7.48 -6.93
CA ALA A 85 -9.60 -7.15 -5.83
C ALA A 85 -9.95 -5.66 -5.93
N VAL A 86 -11.11 -5.29 -5.42
CA VAL A 86 -11.59 -3.91 -5.44
C VAL A 86 -11.83 -3.45 -4.02
N GLY A 87 -11.27 -2.29 -3.67
CA GLY A 87 -11.52 -1.68 -2.36
C GLY A 87 -12.99 -1.40 -2.16
N GLN A 88 -13.50 -1.77 -1.01
CA GLN A 88 -14.91 -1.65 -0.65
C GLN A 88 -15.14 -0.64 0.46
N ASN A 89 -14.26 -0.64 1.45
CA ASN A 89 -14.40 0.20 2.62
C ASN A 89 -13.04 0.45 3.24
N SER A 90 -12.83 1.65 3.77
CA SER A 90 -11.65 1.98 4.57
C SER A 90 -12.07 2.87 5.71
N ASN A 91 -11.56 2.56 6.90
CA ASN A 91 -11.70 3.40 8.07
C ASN A 91 -10.30 3.76 8.55
N VAL A 92 -10.00 5.06 8.61
CA VAL A 92 -8.68 5.55 8.98
C VAL A 92 -8.81 6.54 10.12
N ASN A 93 -7.97 6.36 11.13
CA ASN A 93 -7.81 7.30 12.22
C ASN A 93 -6.43 7.94 12.12
N PHE A 94 -6.38 9.24 12.21
CA PHE A 94 -5.15 10.02 12.22
C PHE A 94 -4.87 10.43 13.67
N TYR A 95 -3.74 9.98 14.20
CA TYR A 95 -3.41 10.14 15.62
C TYR A 95 -2.53 11.34 15.90
N ARG A 96 -1.70 11.72 14.96
CA ARG A 96 -0.77 12.85 15.10
C ARG A 96 -0.34 13.37 13.74
N PRO A 97 0.10 14.63 13.65
CA PRO A 97 0.63 15.16 12.39
C PRO A 97 1.96 14.50 12.04
N GLY A 98 2.16 14.21 10.75
CA GLY A 98 3.43 13.77 10.23
C GLY A 98 4.27 14.96 9.81
N ARG A 99 5.57 14.92 10.05
CA ARG A 99 6.50 16.04 9.82
C ARG A 99 7.74 15.68 9.03
N GLY A 100 8.13 14.42 9.05
CA GLY A 100 9.40 13.96 8.49
C GLY A 100 9.43 13.93 6.97
N ASP A 101 10.51 13.37 6.44
CA ASP A 101 10.77 13.35 5.01
C ASP A 101 10.28 12.12 4.30
N ASN A 102 9.83 11.11 5.04
CA ASN A 102 9.33 9.86 4.48
C ASN A 102 8.07 9.39 5.18
N ILE A 103 7.09 8.99 4.40
CA ILE A 103 5.90 8.29 4.89
C ILE A 103 6.14 6.80 4.68
N SER A 104 6.14 6.02 5.74
CA SER A 104 6.28 4.57 5.68
C SER A 104 4.95 3.92 6.00
N VAL A 105 4.51 2.99 5.18
CA VAL A 105 3.22 2.32 5.35
C VAL A 105 3.40 0.82 5.30
N ARG A 106 2.74 0.11 6.22
CA ARG A 106 2.68 -1.35 6.23
C ARG A 106 1.23 -1.79 6.15
N ALA A 107 0.98 -2.76 5.30
CA ALA A 107 -0.33 -3.38 5.14
C ALA A 107 -0.19 -4.88 5.37
N ARG A 108 -1.04 -5.45 6.22
CA ARG A 108 -1.05 -6.88 6.50
C ARG A 108 -2.47 -7.39 6.63
N PHE A 109 -2.68 -8.66 6.29
CA PHE A 109 -4.00 -9.25 6.40
C PHE A 109 -4.41 -9.43 7.86
N VAL A 110 -5.63 -9.03 8.17
CA VAL A 110 -6.30 -9.35 9.43
C VAL A 110 -7.09 -10.64 9.25
N ASN A 111 -7.79 -10.74 8.12
CA ASN A 111 -8.60 -11.91 7.81
C ASN A 111 -8.77 -12.01 6.29
N VAL A 112 -8.74 -13.24 5.80
CA VAL A 112 -8.98 -13.56 4.40
C VAL A 112 -10.13 -14.55 4.33
N SER A 113 -11.18 -14.20 3.62
CA SER A 113 -12.30 -15.08 3.39
C SER A 113 -12.45 -15.35 1.89
N ARG A 114 -13.46 -16.12 1.54
CA ARG A 114 -13.72 -16.45 0.13
C ARG A 114 -13.92 -15.22 -0.76
N SER A 115 -14.59 -14.19 -0.22
CA SER A 115 -14.98 -13.01 -1.00
C SER A 115 -14.30 -11.73 -0.55
N LEU A 116 -13.76 -11.69 0.68
CA LEU A 116 -13.29 -10.46 1.29
C LEU A 116 -11.89 -10.60 1.86
N TYR A 117 -11.12 -9.54 1.65
CA TYR A 117 -9.87 -9.30 2.37
C TYR A 117 -10.10 -8.21 3.40
N HIS A 118 -9.67 -8.45 4.64
CA HIS A 118 -9.61 -7.42 5.67
C HIS A 118 -8.14 -7.16 5.96
N VAL A 119 -7.71 -5.92 5.80
CA VAL A 119 -6.30 -5.53 5.88
C VAL A 119 -6.13 -4.44 6.92
N TYR A 120 -5.17 -4.64 7.81
CA TYR A 120 -4.74 -3.60 8.74
C TYR A 120 -3.62 -2.80 8.10
N VAL A 121 -3.77 -1.47 8.07
CA VAL A 121 -2.81 -0.58 7.43
C VAL A 121 -2.34 0.45 8.45
N GLU A 122 -1.03 0.64 8.54
CA GLU A 122 -0.38 1.57 9.46
C GLU A 122 0.53 2.51 8.71
N ALA A 123 0.48 3.80 9.05
CA ALA A 123 1.38 4.81 8.51
C ALA A 123 2.26 5.37 9.62
N PHE A 124 3.55 5.50 9.33
CA PHE A 124 4.56 5.91 10.29
C PHE A 124 5.36 7.11 9.81
N ASP A 125 5.71 7.97 10.77
CA ASP A 125 6.75 9.00 10.64
C ASP A 125 7.93 8.53 11.50
N GLY A 126 8.93 7.93 10.85
CA GLY A 126 9.98 7.21 11.58
C GLY A 126 9.37 6.05 12.38
N GLU A 127 9.52 6.08 13.69
CA GLU A 127 8.95 5.05 14.57
C GLU A 127 7.56 5.43 15.12
N LYS A 128 7.09 6.66 14.81
CA LYS A 128 5.82 7.15 15.37
C LYS A 128 4.66 6.76 14.48
N LEU A 129 3.67 6.13 15.06
CA LEU A 129 2.42 5.80 14.38
C LEU A 129 1.62 7.08 14.16
N VAL A 130 1.40 7.44 12.91
CA VAL A 130 0.66 8.65 12.51
C VAL A 130 -0.80 8.33 12.24
N ALA A 131 -1.07 7.22 11.59
CA ALA A 131 -2.42 6.81 11.22
C ALA A 131 -2.51 5.30 11.14
N SER A 132 -3.69 4.78 11.35
CA SER A 132 -3.97 3.37 11.08
C SER A 132 -5.44 3.16 10.74
N GLY A 133 -5.74 2.03 10.16
CA GLY A 133 -7.12 1.68 9.84
C GLY A 133 -7.26 0.29 9.29
N ILE A 134 -8.51 -0.09 9.11
CA ILE A 134 -8.88 -1.35 8.46
C ILE A 134 -9.47 -1.03 7.11
N SER A 135 -8.96 -1.66 6.08
CA SER A 135 -9.47 -1.57 4.72
C SER A 135 -9.96 -2.94 4.28
N THR A 136 -11.08 -2.95 3.56
CA THR A 136 -11.71 -4.18 3.08
C THR A 136 -11.74 -4.15 1.56
N ALA A 137 -11.32 -5.23 0.94
CA ALA A 137 -11.41 -5.42 -0.50
C ALA A 137 -12.28 -6.61 -0.84
N PHE A 138 -13.02 -6.48 -1.93
CA PHE A 138 -13.81 -7.55 -2.50
C PHE A 138 -12.96 -8.29 -3.52
N ARG A 139 -12.83 -9.61 -3.35
CA ARG A 139 -12.10 -10.45 -4.30
C ARG A 139 -12.96 -10.64 -5.54
N LEU A 140 -12.46 -10.19 -6.68
CA LEU A 140 -13.13 -10.46 -7.94
C LEU A 140 -12.84 -11.90 -8.30
N GLN A 141 -13.88 -12.73 -8.28
CA GLN A 141 -13.76 -14.07 -8.82
C GLN A 141 -13.63 -13.93 -10.33
N GLU A 142 -12.62 -14.56 -10.90
CA GLU A 142 -12.56 -14.65 -12.34
C GLU A 142 -13.86 -15.31 -12.79
N VAL A 143 -14.61 -14.56 -13.62
CA VAL A 143 -15.76 -15.13 -14.26
C VAL A 143 -15.21 -16.06 -15.33
N HIS A 144 -15.14 -17.32 -15.01
CA HIS A 144 -14.90 -18.33 -16.03
C HIS A 144 -16.18 -18.42 -16.86
N SER A 145 -16.16 -17.66 -17.89
CA SER A 145 -17.13 -17.87 -18.93
C SER A 145 -16.75 -19.12 -19.72
#